data_9165d99b406dcf9641f6e004474b19bc
#
_entry.id   9165d99b406dcf9641f6e004474b19bc
#
_cell.length_a   1.000
_cell.length_b   1.000
_cell.length_c   1.000
_cell.angle_alpha   90.00
_cell.angle_beta   90.00
_cell.angle_gamma   90.00
#
_symmetry.space_group_name_H-M   'P 1'
#
loop_
_entity.id
_entity.type
_entity.pdbx_description
1 polymer ?
#
loop_
_entity_poly.entity_id
_entity_poly.type
_entity_poly.pdbx_seq_one_letter_code
_entity_poly.pdbx_strand_id
1 'polypeptide(L)'
;MPWTRGDVATKGTFKMLTPIERRDFLSWSTHGLTATAVWHLLSRHDGLRAATVPSEAADPPPHLPVRCKRVIHLYMCGGLSHLDSFDYKPLLEKYHGQSLPGSEKPETFFGKIGLLRKNDWEFRQHGESGLWISDLFPHLGSVADELTVIRSMVADSANHTPATFQANTGFRLNGFPVLGSWMSYGLGCETDDLPAYVVLPDPRGFPAGGTINWSNGFLPARYQGVAFRTKGQPIDDLFPARSADVPAGQTSFGSPDSEADTREFIAALNRHHQETRPESDLIARMNSYELAAKMQLSVPRVTDLTGETAATQSDYGLDRAETAEFGRSCLLARRLLEQGVRFVQLFAGGSFGSPRINWDGHENMKENHAQEALRVDQPVAALLRDLRQRGMLDDTLVLFTTEFGRTPFAQSEANVLGGGRDHNMYGFSVWMAGGGLKHGMSYGATDDIGWKSVDRQVTWPDFHATVLGLLGIDHTRLKYYHNGIERRLTNVHGEILQDILS
;
A
#
# COMPACT_ATOMS: atom_id res chain seq x y z
N MET A 1 65.29 -15.96 72.12
CA MET A 1 63.87 -15.70 72.40
C MET A 1 63.17 -15.64 71.10
N PRO A 2 62.26 -16.62 70.79
CA PRO A 2 61.68 -16.78 69.43
C PRO A 2 60.31 -16.13 69.37
N TRP A 3 60.03 -15.61 68.19
CA TRP A 3 58.75 -15.10 67.76
C TRP A 3 57.82 -16.20 67.36
N THR A 4 56.63 -16.28 67.89
CA THR A 4 55.58 -17.19 67.49
C THR A 4 54.67 -16.53 66.40
N ARG A 5 54.53 -17.22 65.30
CA ARG A 5 53.54 -16.93 64.22
C ARG A 5 52.17 -17.47 64.61
N GLY A 6 51.17 -16.65 64.49
CA GLY A 6 49.77 -17.03 64.57
C GLY A 6 49.21 -17.33 63.16
N ASP A 7 48.76 -18.54 62.95
CA ASP A 7 48.09 -19.00 61.82
C ASP A 7 46.60 -18.54 61.77
N VAL A 8 46.18 -17.95 60.68
CA VAL A 8 44.75 -17.82 60.33
C VAL A 8 44.59 -18.45 58.97
N ALA A 9 44.15 -19.70 58.94
CA ALA A 9 43.77 -20.42 57.74
C ALA A 9 42.29 -20.14 57.44
N THR A 10 42.00 -19.43 56.38
CA THR A 10 40.70 -19.45 55.73
C THR A 10 40.78 -20.32 54.50
N LYS A 11 40.19 -21.52 54.57
CA LYS A 11 39.97 -22.41 53.41
C LYS A 11 38.85 -21.87 52.52
N GLY A 12 39.21 -21.17 51.45
CA GLY A 12 38.33 -20.92 50.31
C GLY A 12 38.46 -22.06 49.34
N THR A 13 37.42 -22.86 49.19
CA THR A 13 37.33 -23.92 48.19
C THR A 13 37.20 -23.28 46.81
N PHE A 14 38.28 -23.28 46.03
CA PHE A 14 38.21 -23.00 44.58
C PHE A 14 37.46 -24.14 43.91
N LYS A 15 36.23 -23.91 43.42
CA LYS A 15 35.57 -24.75 42.48
C LYS A 15 36.37 -24.71 41.17
N MET A 16 36.93 -25.85 40.75
CA MET A 16 37.54 -25.99 39.43
C MET A 16 36.44 -25.73 38.37
N LEU A 17 36.65 -24.72 37.57
CA LEU A 17 35.85 -24.46 36.39
C LEU A 17 36.01 -25.62 35.40
N THR A 18 34.93 -26.16 34.94
CA THR A 18 34.88 -27.10 33.79
C THR A 18 35.56 -26.47 32.57
N PRO A 19 36.28 -27.27 31.76
CA PRO A 19 36.94 -26.74 30.57
C PRO A 19 35.88 -26.11 29.64
N ILE A 20 36.01 -24.81 29.37
CA ILE A 20 35.18 -24.09 28.42
C ILE A 20 35.57 -24.59 27.03
N GLU A 21 34.58 -25.08 26.27
CA GLU A 21 34.81 -25.48 24.89
C GLU A 21 35.25 -24.27 24.04
N ARG A 22 36.08 -24.51 23.02
CA ARG A 22 36.61 -23.46 22.13
C ARG A 22 35.50 -22.57 21.54
N ARG A 23 34.34 -23.14 21.30
CA ARG A 23 33.15 -22.47 20.79
C ARG A 23 32.55 -21.53 21.82
N ASP A 24 32.48 -21.94 23.08
CA ASP A 24 31.96 -21.13 24.18
C ASP A 24 32.94 -20.00 24.53
N PHE A 25 34.24 -20.21 24.42
CA PHE A 25 35.26 -19.18 24.60
C PHE A 25 35.16 -18.11 23.50
N LEU A 26 34.97 -18.49 22.23
CA LEU A 26 34.80 -17.55 21.13
C LEU A 26 33.47 -16.78 21.24
N SER A 27 32.39 -17.44 21.65
CA SER A 27 31.12 -16.83 21.97
C SER A 27 31.26 -15.84 23.14
N TRP A 28 31.94 -16.23 24.21
CA TRP A 28 32.15 -15.40 25.37
C TRP A 28 33.09 -14.20 25.11
N SER A 29 34.12 -14.38 24.29
CA SER A 29 35.03 -13.31 23.89
C SER A 29 34.38 -12.28 22.93
N THR A 30 33.45 -12.71 22.11
CA THR A 30 32.67 -11.80 21.26
C THR A 30 31.58 -11.04 22.01
N HIS A 31 31.03 -11.59 23.09
CA HIS A 31 29.90 -10.98 23.81
C HIS A 31 30.29 -10.33 25.14
N GLY A 32 31.34 -10.82 25.84
CA GLY A 32 31.68 -10.39 27.18
C GLY A 32 32.71 -9.24 27.30
N LEU A 33 33.82 -9.32 26.56
CA LEU A 33 34.91 -8.30 26.66
C LEU A 33 34.60 -7.06 25.83
N THR A 34 33.93 -7.21 24.70
CA THR A 34 33.48 -6.07 23.87
C THR A 34 32.33 -5.30 24.53
N ALA A 35 31.38 -5.98 25.17
CA ALA A 35 30.27 -5.32 25.85
C ALA A 35 30.74 -4.43 27.02
N THR A 36 31.70 -4.90 27.86
CA THR A 36 32.20 -4.11 29.00
C THR A 36 33.05 -2.93 28.59
N ALA A 37 33.87 -3.03 27.55
CA ALA A 37 34.67 -1.93 27.04
C ALA A 37 33.81 -0.83 26.39
N VAL A 38 32.73 -1.21 25.75
CA VAL A 38 31.83 -0.28 25.10
C VAL A 38 30.82 0.33 26.06
N TRP A 39 30.33 -0.41 27.05
CA TRP A 39 29.56 0.16 28.15
C TRP A 39 30.29 1.34 28.81
N HIS A 40 31.59 1.23 29.01
CA HIS A 40 32.42 2.30 29.60
C HIS A 40 32.58 3.52 28.68
N LEU A 41 32.51 3.32 27.34
CA LEU A 41 32.55 4.42 26.37
C LEU A 41 31.19 5.12 26.24
N LEU A 42 30.08 4.36 26.34
CA LEU A 42 28.72 4.90 26.19
C LEU A 42 28.19 5.62 27.42
N SER A 43 28.62 5.21 28.63
CA SER A 43 28.23 5.88 29.89
C SER A 43 28.72 7.33 30.04
N ARG A 44 29.45 7.85 29.05
CA ARG A 44 29.96 9.22 29.01
C ARG A 44 29.15 10.20 28.16
N HIS A 45 28.07 9.76 27.51
CA HIS A 45 27.23 10.64 26.70
C HIS A 45 25.75 10.57 27.10
N ASP A 46 25.31 11.64 27.74
CA ASP A 46 23.92 11.91 28.07
C ASP A 46 23.09 12.23 26.80
N GLY A 47 21.94 11.57 26.70
CA GLY A 47 20.75 12.10 26.03
C GLY A 47 20.62 11.87 24.53
N LEU A 48 20.16 10.70 24.13
CA LEU A 48 19.64 10.49 22.78
C LEU A 48 18.10 10.49 22.79
N ARG A 49 17.52 11.61 22.34
CA ARG A 49 16.13 11.63 21.87
C ARG A 49 16.12 11.10 20.43
N ALA A 50 15.30 10.08 20.17
CA ALA A 50 14.99 9.68 18.81
C ALA A 50 14.42 10.89 18.05
N ALA A 51 15.12 11.34 17.03
CA ALA A 51 14.62 12.37 16.15
C ALA A 51 13.67 11.69 15.14
N THR A 52 12.43 12.19 15.05
CA THR A 52 11.56 11.89 13.91
C THR A 52 12.36 12.09 12.62
N VAL A 53 12.35 11.10 11.72
CA VAL A 53 13.06 11.20 10.44
C VAL A 53 12.40 12.30 9.60
N PRO A 54 13.03 13.48 9.43
CA PRO A 54 12.45 14.56 8.66
C PRO A 54 12.37 14.17 7.19
N SER A 55 11.46 14.81 6.45
CA SER A 55 11.50 14.81 4.99
C SER A 55 12.89 15.26 4.52
N GLU A 56 13.49 14.50 3.59
CA GLU A 56 14.75 14.90 2.94
C GLU A 56 14.53 15.65 1.62
N ALA A 57 13.29 16.00 1.31
CA ALA A 57 13.01 16.84 0.16
C ALA A 57 13.77 18.16 0.27
N ALA A 58 14.41 18.58 -0.81
CA ALA A 58 15.12 19.85 -0.87
C ALA A 58 14.22 21.06 -0.58
N ASP A 59 12.93 20.89 -0.86
CA ASP A 59 11.86 21.84 -0.58
C ASP A 59 10.72 21.06 0.13
N PRO A 60 10.73 20.97 1.46
CA PRO A 60 9.79 20.11 2.19
C PRO A 60 8.38 20.72 2.25
N PRO A 61 7.31 19.91 2.08
CA PRO A 61 5.94 20.37 2.29
C PRO A 61 5.67 20.74 3.78
N PRO A 62 4.55 21.48 4.08
CA PRO A 62 3.45 21.75 3.17
C PRO A 62 3.70 22.96 2.26
N HIS A 63 3.37 22.80 0.97
CA HIS A 63 3.40 23.89 -0.02
C HIS A 63 2.02 24.50 -0.25
N LEU A 64 0.97 23.71 0.02
CA LEU A 64 -0.45 24.00 -0.14
C LEU A 64 -1.17 23.75 1.20
N PRO A 65 -2.39 24.23 1.38
CA PRO A 65 -3.21 23.86 2.53
C PRO A 65 -3.38 22.34 2.63
N VAL A 66 -3.02 21.77 3.78
CA VAL A 66 -3.17 20.32 4.06
C VAL A 66 -4.65 20.03 4.30
N ARG A 67 -5.23 19.15 3.50
CA ARG A 67 -6.63 18.71 3.59
C ARG A 67 -6.74 17.27 4.09
N CYS A 68 -5.71 16.45 3.86
CA CYS A 68 -5.60 15.12 4.43
C CYS A 68 -4.14 14.82 4.82
N LYS A 69 -3.94 13.82 5.68
CA LYS A 69 -2.63 13.44 6.22
C LYS A 69 -2.21 12.04 5.79
N ARG A 70 -3.17 11.20 5.44
CA ARG A 70 -3.01 9.76 5.23
C ARG A 70 -3.77 9.30 4.01
N VAL A 71 -3.30 8.20 3.42
CA VAL A 71 -3.93 7.61 2.23
C VAL A 71 -4.11 6.11 2.40
N ILE A 72 -5.27 5.60 2.05
CA ILE A 72 -5.51 4.19 1.75
C ILE A 72 -5.75 4.07 0.25
N HIS A 73 -4.95 3.29 -0.44
CA HIS A 73 -5.08 3.05 -1.87
C HIS A 73 -5.55 1.62 -2.15
N LEU A 74 -6.79 1.47 -2.58
CA LEU A 74 -7.42 0.22 -2.97
C LEU A 74 -7.26 0.04 -4.49
N TYR A 75 -6.43 -0.90 -4.92
CA TYR A 75 -6.11 -1.12 -6.31
C TYR A 75 -6.75 -2.40 -6.84
N MET A 76 -7.69 -2.29 -7.79
CA MET A 76 -8.42 -3.38 -8.40
C MET A 76 -7.67 -3.88 -9.64
N CYS A 77 -6.89 -4.96 -9.47
CA CYS A 77 -6.00 -5.46 -10.53
C CYS A 77 -6.77 -6.16 -11.64
N GLY A 78 -6.59 -5.72 -12.87
CA GLY A 78 -7.15 -6.43 -14.03
C GLY A 78 -8.18 -5.64 -14.83
N GLY A 79 -8.34 -4.36 -14.62
CA GLY A 79 -9.24 -3.53 -15.41
C GLY A 79 -10.71 -3.72 -15.08
N LEU A 80 -11.11 -3.27 -13.90
CA LEU A 80 -12.52 -3.24 -13.47
C LEU A 80 -13.40 -2.53 -14.51
N SER A 81 -14.50 -3.17 -14.90
CA SER A 81 -15.45 -2.59 -15.85
C SER A 81 -16.24 -1.42 -15.25
N HIS A 82 -15.96 -0.22 -15.72
CA HIS A 82 -16.73 0.98 -15.34
C HIS A 82 -18.19 0.87 -15.78
N LEU A 83 -18.46 0.23 -16.93
CA LEU A 83 -19.79 0.01 -17.50
C LEU A 83 -20.66 -0.91 -16.66
N ASP A 84 -20.04 -1.75 -15.85
CA ASP A 84 -20.72 -2.72 -15.00
C ASP A 84 -20.66 -2.31 -13.50
N SER A 85 -20.10 -1.13 -13.19
CA SER A 85 -19.89 -0.66 -11.80
C SER A 85 -20.38 0.76 -11.51
N PHE A 86 -19.78 1.82 -12.11
CA PHE A 86 -19.99 3.22 -11.69
C PHE A 86 -20.38 4.16 -12.84
N ASP A 87 -20.41 3.70 -14.09
CA ASP A 87 -20.72 4.53 -15.26
C ASP A 87 -21.92 3.98 -16.03
N TYR A 88 -23.14 4.34 -15.56
CA TYR A 88 -24.41 3.91 -16.14
C TYR A 88 -24.61 4.44 -17.56
N LYS A 89 -24.84 3.53 -18.52
CA LYS A 89 -25.06 3.82 -19.95
C LYS A 89 -26.35 3.19 -20.47
N PRO A 90 -27.49 3.88 -20.35
CA PRO A 90 -28.79 3.34 -20.80
C PRO A 90 -28.84 3.02 -22.28
N LEU A 91 -28.01 3.67 -23.13
CA LEU A 91 -27.94 3.35 -24.55
C LEU A 91 -27.31 1.98 -24.84
N LEU A 92 -26.50 1.43 -23.94
CA LEU A 92 -26.01 0.05 -24.09
C LEU A 92 -27.14 -1.00 -23.96
N GLU A 93 -28.15 -0.71 -23.15
CA GLU A 93 -29.34 -1.58 -23.10
C GLU A 93 -30.12 -1.51 -24.42
N LYS A 94 -30.31 -0.29 -24.94
CA LYS A 94 -31.05 -0.05 -26.21
C LYS A 94 -30.35 -0.69 -27.40
N TYR A 95 -29.02 -0.63 -27.44
CA TYR A 95 -28.23 -1.15 -28.60
C TYR A 95 -27.62 -2.53 -28.34
N HIS A 96 -28.01 -3.19 -27.27
CA HIS A 96 -27.53 -4.55 -26.96
C HIS A 96 -27.75 -5.51 -28.13
N GLY A 97 -26.70 -6.25 -28.49
CA GLY A 97 -26.76 -7.21 -29.61
C GLY A 97 -26.69 -6.55 -30.99
N GLN A 98 -26.44 -5.26 -31.10
CA GLN A 98 -26.25 -4.56 -32.38
C GLN A 98 -24.75 -4.31 -32.62
N SER A 99 -24.38 -4.20 -33.88
CA SER A 99 -23.03 -3.79 -34.27
C SER A 99 -22.76 -2.32 -33.89
N LEU A 100 -21.52 -1.98 -33.59
CA LEU A 100 -21.11 -0.60 -33.38
C LEU A 100 -21.43 0.22 -34.64
N PRO A 101 -22.18 1.32 -34.54
CA PRO A 101 -22.49 2.15 -35.69
C PRO A 101 -21.24 2.88 -36.20
N GLY A 102 -21.14 3.03 -37.52
CA GLY A 102 -20.05 3.73 -38.19
C GLY A 102 -19.14 2.81 -39.00
N SER A 103 -18.32 3.42 -39.85
CA SER A 103 -17.37 2.71 -40.72
C SER A 103 -15.98 2.52 -40.07
N GLU A 104 -15.65 3.33 -39.06
CA GLU A 104 -14.37 3.26 -38.34
C GLU A 104 -14.47 2.20 -37.26
N LYS A 105 -13.58 1.21 -37.32
CA LYS A 105 -13.43 0.23 -36.23
C LYS A 105 -12.52 0.82 -35.19
N PRO A 106 -12.94 0.87 -33.90
CA PRO A 106 -12.05 1.30 -32.83
C PRO A 106 -10.85 0.37 -32.70
N GLU A 107 -9.70 0.94 -32.36
CA GLU A 107 -8.53 0.16 -32.03
C GLU A 107 -8.70 -0.45 -30.62
N THR A 108 -8.59 -1.78 -30.54
CA THR A 108 -8.72 -2.55 -29.30
C THR A 108 -7.50 -3.41 -29.07
N PHE A 109 -7.27 -3.83 -27.82
CA PHE A 109 -6.05 -4.55 -27.46
C PHE A 109 -5.92 -5.89 -28.20
N PHE A 110 -7.01 -6.67 -28.30
CA PHE A 110 -7.01 -7.96 -29.01
C PHE A 110 -7.51 -7.88 -30.47
N GLY A 111 -7.90 -6.70 -30.92
CA GLY A 111 -8.41 -6.53 -32.29
C GLY A 111 -9.78 -7.15 -32.56
N LYS A 112 -10.49 -7.63 -31.53
CA LYS A 112 -11.79 -8.28 -31.63
C LYS A 112 -12.91 -7.33 -31.22
N ILE A 113 -13.86 -7.08 -32.15
CA ILE A 113 -14.99 -6.17 -31.93
C ILE A 113 -16.27 -6.94 -32.25
N GLY A 114 -16.88 -7.48 -31.22
CA GLY A 114 -18.18 -8.11 -31.28
C GLY A 114 -19.34 -7.11 -31.24
N LEU A 115 -20.51 -7.59 -30.87
CA LEU A 115 -21.70 -6.76 -30.70
C LEU A 115 -21.63 -5.90 -29.44
N LEU A 116 -22.32 -4.76 -29.45
CA LEU A 116 -22.53 -3.94 -28.25
C LEU A 116 -23.16 -4.78 -27.15
N ARG A 117 -22.62 -4.70 -25.97
CA ARG A 117 -23.01 -5.53 -24.85
C ARG A 117 -23.47 -4.64 -23.68
N LYS A 118 -24.72 -4.82 -23.23
CA LYS A 118 -25.21 -4.13 -22.04
C LYS A 118 -24.44 -4.56 -20.79
N ASN A 119 -24.59 -3.80 -19.71
CA ASN A 119 -24.12 -4.17 -18.38
C ASN A 119 -24.78 -5.47 -17.88
N ASP A 120 -24.09 -6.20 -17.05
CA ASP A 120 -24.57 -7.47 -16.46
C ASP A 120 -25.39 -7.26 -15.18
N TRP A 121 -25.32 -6.10 -14.55
CA TRP A 121 -26.00 -5.74 -13.30
C TRP A 121 -26.90 -4.54 -13.52
N GLU A 122 -27.99 -4.49 -12.76
CA GLU A 122 -28.86 -3.31 -12.74
C GLU A 122 -28.18 -2.14 -12.05
N PHE A 123 -28.39 -0.94 -12.58
CA PHE A 123 -27.96 0.30 -11.95
C PHE A 123 -29.11 0.95 -11.19
N ARG A 124 -28.79 1.49 -10.03
CA ARG A 124 -29.73 2.26 -9.20
C ARG A 124 -29.04 3.55 -8.70
N GLN A 125 -29.88 4.52 -8.37
CA GLN A 125 -29.40 5.71 -7.65
C GLN A 125 -29.35 5.40 -6.18
N HIS A 126 -28.23 5.79 -5.54
CA HIS A 126 -27.93 5.51 -4.14
C HIS A 126 -27.68 6.78 -3.37
N GLY A 127 -27.99 6.76 -2.07
CA GLY A 127 -27.83 7.88 -1.15
C GLY A 127 -28.69 9.10 -1.46
N GLU A 128 -28.48 10.18 -0.75
CA GLU A 128 -29.10 11.49 -1.03
C GLU A 128 -28.50 12.13 -2.29
N SER A 129 -27.25 11.79 -2.61
CA SER A 129 -26.53 12.24 -3.79
C SER A 129 -27.11 11.74 -5.10
N GLY A 130 -27.81 10.59 -5.07
CA GLY A 130 -28.36 9.97 -6.29
C GLY A 130 -27.29 9.41 -7.22
N LEU A 131 -26.09 9.04 -6.72
CA LEU A 131 -25.05 8.42 -7.53
C LEU A 131 -25.50 7.09 -8.12
N TRP A 132 -25.26 6.91 -9.42
CA TRP A 132 -25.52 5.64 -10.11
C TRP A 132 -24.42 4.63 -9.77
N ILE A 133 -24.79 3.55 -9.08
CA ILE A 133 -23.94 2.40 -8.76
C ILE A 133 -24.71 1.13 -9.12
N SER A 134 -24.04 0.15 -9.70
CA SER A 134 -24.69 -1.11 -10.06
C SER A 134 -24.82 -2.06 -8.86
N ASP A 135 -25.75 -3.02 -8.98
CA ASP A 135 -25.96 -4.10 -8.00
C ASP A 135 -24.74 -5.05 -7.90
N LEU A 136 -23.65 -4.79 -8.62
CA LEU A 136 -22.35 -5.41 -8.40
C LEU A 136 -21.74 -4.98 -7.06
N PHE A 137 -22.04 -3.75 -6.61
CA PHE A 137 -21.49 -3.14 -5.38
C PHE A 137 -22.59 -2.64 -4.43
N PRO A 138 -23.48 -3.54 -3.91
CA PRO A 138 -24.60 -3.12 -3.04
C PRO A 138 -24.16 -2.48 -1.73
N HIS A 139 -23.05 -2.92 -1.14
CA HIS A 139 -22.54 -2.35 0.11
C HIS A 139 -21.92 -0.95 -0.14
N LEU A 140 -21.16 -0.75 -1.21
CA LEU A 140 -20.68 0.57 -1.61
C LEU A 140 -21.83 1.52 -1.94
N GLY A 141 -22.93 1.01 -2.50
CA GLY A 141 -24.17 1.77 -2.67
C GLY A 141 -24.68 2.36 -1.36
N SER A 142 -24.52 1.67 -0.23
CA SER A 142 -24.94 2.16 1.09
C SER A 142 -24.10 3.31 1.66
N VAL A 143 -22.96 3.61 1.06
CA VAL A 143 -22.04 4.71 1.41
C VAL A 143 -21.78 5.64 0.23
N ALA A 144 -22.70 5.66 -0.74
CA ALA A 144 -22.56 6.45 -1.96
C ALA A 144 -22.32 7.95 -1.70
N ASP A 145 -22.92 8.50 -0.64
CA ASP A 145 -22.78 9.91 -0.28
C ASP A 145 -21.36 10.29 0.19
N GLU A 146 -20.49 9.31 0.46
CA GLU A 146 -19.08 9.54 0.76
C GLU A 146 -18.18 9.55 -0.49
N LEU A 147 -18.69 9.15 -1.65
CA LEU A 147 -17.90 8.90 -2.84
C LEU A 147 -17.82 10.13 -3.76
N THR A 148 -16.65 10.35 -4.32
CA THR A 148 -16.41 11.24 -5.48
C THR A 148 -15.98 10.36 -6.64
N VAL A 149 -16.90 10.12 -7.58
CA VAL A 149 -16.67 9.21 -8.70
C VAL A 149 -16.14 9.98 -9.91
N ILE A 150 -14.92 9.68 -10.35
CA ILE A 150 -14.32 10.24 -11.58
C ILE A 150 -14.59 9.25 -12.71
N ARG A 151 -15.41 9.63 -13.69
CA ARG A 151 -15.84 8.77 -14.82
C ARG A 151 -15.08 9.02 -16.11
N SER A 152 -14.12 9.91 -16.08
CA SER A 152 -13.41 10.40 -17.28
C SER A 152 -11.93 10.10 -17.27
N MET A 153 -11.50 9.08 -16.50
CA MET A 153 -10.11 8.64 -16.49
C MET A 153 -9.70 8.10 -17.85
N VAL A 154 -8.43 8.36 -18.21
CA VAL A 154 -7.76 7.76 -19.38
C VAL A 154 -6.38 7.24 -18.99
N ALA A 155 -5.92 6.21 -19.70
CA ALA A 155 -4.59 5.67 -19.59
C ALA A 155 -3.86 5.69 -20.93
N ASP A 156 -2.53 5.57 -20.91
CA ASP A 156 -1.70 5.57 -22.13
C ASP A 156 -1.41 4.15 -22.63
N SER A 157 -1.97 3.14 -22.01
CA SER A 157 -1.77 1.74 -22.39
C SER A 157 -2.98 0.88 -22.05
N ALA A 158 -3.32 0.00 -22.98
CA ALA A 158 -4.28 -1.08 -22.75
C ALA A 158 -3.62 -2.40 -22.32
N ASN A 159 -2.31 -2.43 -22.07
CA ASN A 159 -1.60 -3.59 -21.55
C ASN A 159 -1.45 -3.47 -20.03
N HIS A 160 -1.78 -4.53 -19.27
CA HIS A 160 -1.79 -4.51 -17.81
C HIS A 160 -0.48 -4.01 -17.19
N THR A 161 0.68 -4.56 -17.56
CA THR A 161 1.94 -4.19 -16.91
C THR A 161 2.30 -2.71 -17.05
N PRO A 162 2.37 -2.12 -18.27
CA PRO A 162 2.66 -0.69 -18.39
C PRO A 162 1.54 0.20 -17.85
N ALA A 163 0.26 -0.22 -17.93
CA ALA A 163 -0.85 0.55 -17.36
C ALA A 163 -0.83 0.53 -15.83
N THR A 164 -0.51 -0.61 -15.20
CA THR A 164 -0.35 -0.73 -13.75
C THR A 164 0.84 0.11 -13.27
N PHE A 165 1.96 0.12 -14.00
CA PHE A 165 3.06 1.02 -13.70
C PHE A 165 2.63 2.48 -13.79
N GLN A 166 1.92 2.87 -14.85
CA GLN A 166 1.44 4.24 -14.99
C GLN A 166 0.51 4.66 -13.86
N ALA A 167 -0.42 3.81 -13.47
CA ALA A 167 -1.33 4.08 -12.36
C ALA A 167 -0.59 4.29 -11.02
N ASN A 168 0.50 3.58 -10.78
CA ASN A 168 1.24 3.67 -9.53
C ASN A 168 2.38 4.70 -9.55
N THR A 169 3.01 4.95 -10.71
CA THR A 169 4.24 5.75 -10.81
C THR A 169 4.10 7.02 -11.69
N GLY A 170 3.00 7.16 -12.44
CA GLY A 170 2.86 8.16 -13.50
C GLY A 170 3.55 7.80 -14.82
N PHE A 171 4.29 6.68 -14.89
CA PHE A 171 5.08 6.28 -16.06
C PHE A 171 4.80 4.83 -16.46
N ARG A 172 4.77 4.54 -17.75
CA ARG A 172 4.53 3.18 -18.29
C ARG A 172 5.71 2.22 -18.15
N LEU A 173 6.86 2.69 -17.71
CA LEU A 173 8.11 1.94 -17.57
C LEU A 173 8.44 1.72 -16.09
N ASN A 174 9.17 0.65 -15.79
CA ASN A 174 9.71 0.43 -14.46
C ASN A 174 10.87 1.42 -14.14
N GLY A 175 11.33 1.42 -12.89
CA GLY A 175 12.44 2.26 -12.42
C GLY A 175 12.01 3.62 -11.88
N PHE A 176 10.72 3.94 -11.91
CA PHE A 176 10.17 5.15 -11.33
C PHE A 176 9.56 4.88 -9.94
N PRO A 177 9.67 5.83 -8.99
CA PRO A 177 9.06 5.68 -7.69
C PRO A 177 7.54 5.69 -7.77
N VAL A 178 6.89 4.87 -6.97
CA VAL A 178 5.43 4.86 -6.85
C VAL A 178 4.93 6.03 -5.99
N LEU A 179 3.63 6.35 -6.09
CA LEU A 179 2.96 7.41 -5.32
C LEU A 179 3.27 7.32 -3.81
N GLY A 180 3.20 6.12 -3.20
CA GLY A 180 3.51 5.92 -1.78
C GLY A 180 4.96 6.25 -1.44
N SER A 181 5.91 5.97 -2.32
CA SER A 181 7.32 6.33 -2.15
C SER A 181 7.55 7.85 -2.25
N TRP A 182 6.90 8.53 -3.19
CA TRP A 182 6.94 9.98 -3.28
C TRP A 182 6.32 10.68 -2.07
N MET A 183 5.19 10.14 -1.59
CA MET A 183 4.54 10.65 -0.38
C MET A 183 5.44 10.46 0.86
N SER A 184 6.06 9.30 1.01
CA SER A 184 7.02 9.02 2.09
C SER A 184 8.25 9.94 2.01
N TYR A 185 8.76 10.22 0.81
CA TYR A 185 9.86 11.14 0.58
C TYR A 185 9.48 12.59 0.96
N GLY A 186 8.29 13.05 0.55
CA GLY A 186 7.84 14.40 0.82
C GLY A 186 7.42 14.66 2.27
N LEU A 187 6.71 13.72 2.89
CA LEU A 187 6.07 13.93 4.21
C LEU A 187 6.75 13.19 5.36
N GLY A 188 7.65 12.25 5.07
CA GLY A 188 8.21 11.38 6.11
C GLY A 188 7.18 10.43 6.72
N CYS A 189 7.40 10.04 7.97
CA CYS A 189 6.53 9.17 8.76
C CYS A 189 6.02 9.88 10.02
N GLU A 190 4.82 9.55 10.50
CA GLU A 190 4.29 10.04 11.78
C GLU A 190 4.68 9.14 12.96
N THR A 191 5.29 7.99 12.67
CA THR A 191 5.78 7.03 13.67
C THR A 191 7.21 6.61 13.34
N ASP A 192 7.99 6.31 14.38
CA ASP A 192 9.35 5.78 14.25
C ASP A 192 9.40 4.25 14.25
N ASP A 193 8.26 3.58 14.51
CA ASP A 193 8.17 2.15 14.77
C ASP A 193 7.63 1.33 13.60
N LEU A 194 7.05 2.01 12.62
CA LEU A 194 6.46 1.41 11.43
C LEU A 194 6.93 2.14 10.16
N PRO A 195 6.95 1.47 9.00
CA PRO A 195 7.28 2.14 7.75
C PRO A 195 6.20 3.16 7.37
N ALA A 196 6.61 4.26 6.72
CA ALA A 196 5.68 5.28 6.23
C ALA A 196 4.74 4.75 5.14
N TYR A 197 5.17 3.72 4.41
CA TYR A 197 4.45 3.09 3.32
C TYR A 197 4.36 1.58 3.51
N VAL A 198 3.15 1.07 3.72
CA VAL A 198 2.84 -0.36 3.86
C VAL A 198 2.02 -0.84 2.67
N VAL A 199 2.30 -2.05 2.21
CA VAL A 199 1.58 -2.71 1.12
C VAL A 199 0.95 -4.00 1.62
N LEU A 200 -0.29 -4.24 1.25
CA LEU A 200 -1.05 -5.45 1.51
C LEU A 200 -1.37 -6.12 0.16
N PRO A 201 -0.46 -6.97 -0.36
CA PRO A 201 -0.68 -7.66 -1.62
C PRO A 201 -1.84 -8.66 -1.51
N ASP A 202 -2.49 -8.95 -2.64
CA ASP A 202 -3.43 -10.07 -2.69
C ASP A 202 -2.68 -11.38 -2.48
N PRO A 203 -3.04 -12.20 -1.48
CA PRO A 203 -2.33 -13.45 -1.20
C PRO A 203 -2.48 -14.51 -2.31
N ARG A 204 -3.41 -14.31 -3.25
CA ARG A 204 -3.56 -15.17 -4.44
C ARG A 204 -2.50 -14.90 -5.52
N GLY A 205 -1.73 -13.82 -5.39
CA GLY A 205 -0.65 -13.46 -6.30
C GLY A 205 -0.43 -11.96 -6.43
N PHE A 206 0.59 -11.59 -7.20
CA PHE A 206 0.96 -10.19 -7.37
C PHE A 206 0.25 -9.55 -8.58
N PRO A 207 0.08 -8.21 -8.57
CA PRO A 207 -0.41 -7.47 -9.74
C PRO A 207 0.54 -7.61 -10.93
N ALA A 208 0.10 -7.21 -12.11
CA ALA A 208 0.95 -7.13 -13.28
C ALA A 208 2.18 -6.26 -13.01
N GLY A 209 3.37 -6.78 -13.30
CA GLY A 209 4.65 -6.14 -12.94
C GLY A 209 5.17 -6.49 -11.55
N GLY A 210 4.44 -7.27 -10.75
CA GLY A 210 4.91 -7.81 -9.47
C GLY A 210 5.26 -6.73 -8.45
N THR A 211 6.32 -6.96 -7.69
CA THR A 211 6.78 -6.10 -6.58
C THR A 211 7.28 -4.71 -7.01
N ILE A 212 7.47 -4.47 -8.31
CA ILE A 212 7.81 -3.15 -8.85
C ILE A 212 6.72 -2.12 -8.51
N ASN A 213 5.47 -2.55 -8.34
CA ASN A 213 4.33 -1.68 -8.00
C ASN A 213 4.38 -1.06 -6.60
N TRP A 214 5.38 -1.37 -5.79
CA TRP A 214 5.67 -0.68 -4.52
C TRP A 214 7.16 -0.35 -4.34
N SER A 215 7.85 -0.24 -5.48
CA SER A 215 9.28 0.08 -5.52
C SER A 215 9.53 1.57 -5.25
N ASN A 216 10.66 1.85 -4.60
CA ASN A 216 11.19 3.21 -4.46
C ASN A 216 11.74 3.80 -5.77
N GLY A 217 11.87 3.01 -6.83
CA GLY A 217 12.49 3.44 -8.08
C GLY A 217 13.88 4.03 -7.83
N PHE A 218 14.09 5.27 -8.26
CA PHE A 218 15.35 5.99 -8.06
C PHE A 218 15.44 6.75 -6.71
N LEU A 219 14.38 6.77 -5.90
CA LEU A 219 14.45 7.31 -4.55
C LEU A 219 15.24 6.37 -3.63
N PRO A 220 15.81 6.87 -2.51
CA PRO A 220 16.47 6.02 -1.52
C PRO A 220 15.61 4.85 -1.05
N ALA A 221 16.21 3.69 -0.80
CA ALA A 221 15.52 2.42 -0.48
C ALA A 221 14.58 2.50 0.75
N ARG A 222 14.82 3.41 1.69
CA ARG A 222 13.95 3.64 2.87
C ARG A 222 12.53 4.11 2.53
N TYR A 223 12.29 4.58 1.30
CA TYR A 223 10.97 5.00 0.81
C TYR A 223 10.22 3.90 0.08
N GLN A 224 10.81 2.70 -0.01
CA GLN A 224 10.15 1.54 -0.60
C GLN A 224 8.98 1.08 0.27
N GLY A 225 7.89 0.62 -0.36
CA GLY A 225 6.78 0.00 0.32
C GLY A 225 7.17 -1.33 0.97
N VAL A 226 6.78 -1.53 2.22
CA VAL A 226 7.01 -2.77 2.96
C VAL A 226 5.75 -3.62 2.89
N ALA A 227 5.89 -4.82 2.32
CA ALA A 227 4.78 -5.74 2.17
C ALA A 227 4.45 -6.45 3.49
N PHE A 228 3.19 -6.36 3.93
CA PHE A 228 2.66 -7.07 5.09
C PHE A 228 1.69 -8.17 4.63
N ARG A 229 1.63 -9.25 5.40
CA ARG A 229 0.64 -10.32 5.24
C ARG A 229 -0.38 -10.28 6.38
N THR A 230 -1.60 -10.64 6.07
CA THR A 230 -2.71 -10.73 7.05
C THR A 230 -2.83 -12.09 7.69
N LYS A 231 -2.03 -13.09 7.23
CA LYS A 231 -1.97 -14.45 7.76
C LYS A 231 -0.51 -14.91 7.89
N GLY A 232 -0.23 -15.71 8.90
CA GLY A 232 1.12 -16.19 9.19
C GLY A 232 2.02 -15.10 9.77
N GLN A 233 3.31 -15.11 9.43
CA GLN A 233 4.20 -14.02 9.79
C GLN A 233 3.85 -12.78 8.97
N PRO A 234 3.60 -11.63 9.61
CA PRO A 234 3.20 -10.41 8.91
C PRO A 234 4.23 -9.91 7.90
N ILE A 235 5.51 -10.13 8.19
CA ILE A 235 6.65 -9.79 7.33
C ILE A 235 7.57 -11.01 7.30
N ASP A 236 8.18 -11.29 6.16
CA ASP A 236 9.17 -12.35 6.04
C ASP A 236 10.36 -12.05 6.97
N ASP A 237 10.83 -13.09 7.64
CA ASP A 237 11.99 -13.04 8.55
C ASP A 237 11.85 -12.00 9.69
N LEU A 238 10.62 -11.57 10.03
CA LEU A 238 10.38 -10.66 11.17
C LEU A 238 10.91 -11.26 12.47
N PHE A 239 10.80 -12.57 12.63
CA PHE A 239 11.38 -13.32 13.73
C PHE A 239 12.38 -14.35 13.17
N PRO A 240 13.52 -14.52 13.82
CA PRO A 240 14.47 -15.55 13.43
C PRO A 240 13.79 -16.94 13.46
N ALA A 241 14.15 -17.78 12.52
CA ALA A 241 13.71 -19.17 12.50
C ALA A 241 14.06 -19.81 13.86
N ARG A 242 13.08 -20.34 14.58
CA ARG A 242 13.34 -21.09 15.80
C ARG A 242 14.21 -22.28 15.47
N SER A 243 15.42 -22.35 16.02
CA SER A 243 16.15 -23.61 16.02
C SER A 243 15.36 -24.59 16.89
N ALA A 244 15.29 -25.85 16.49
CA ALA A 244 14.59 -26.91 17.22
C ALA A 244 15.09 -27.08 18.68
N ASP A 245 16.25 -26.51 18.98
CA ASP A 245 16.95 -26.65 20.25
C ASP A 245 16.65 -25.52 21.27
N VAL A 246 15.83 -24.51 20.90
CA VAL A 246 15.49 -23.39 21.79
C VAL A 246 14.14 -23.62 22.44
N PRO A 247 14.05 -23.69 23.79
CA PRO A 247 12.79 -23.87 24.51
C PRO A 247 11.75 -22.78 24.18
N ALA A 248 10.46 -23.16 24.23
CA ALA A 248 9.37 -22.22 24.01
C ALA A 248 9.44 -21.07 25.04
N GLY A 249 9.53 -19.83 24.55
CA GLY A 249 9.64 -18.62 25.39
C GLY A 249 11.07 -18.05 25.51
N GLN A 250 12.06 -18.72 24.94
CA GLN A 250 13.42 -18.14 24.79
C GLN A 250 13.69 -17.80 23.32
N THR A 251 14.33 -16.69 23.07
CA THR A 251 14.90 -16.36 21.75
C THR A 251 16.31 -16.94 21.66
N SER A 252 16.78 -17.24 20.46
CA SER A 252 18.13 -17.75 20.24
C SER A 252 19.25 -16.76 20.65
N PHE A 253 18.90 -15.54 21.05
CA PHE A 253 19.81 -14.44 21.32
C PHE A 253 19.79 -13.93 22.78
N GLY A 254 19.08 -14.58 23.70
CA GLY A 254 19.05 -14.18 25.12
C GLY A 254 17.73 -13.56 25.60
N SER A 255 17.76 -12.84 26.69
CA SER A 255 16.58 -12.16 27.25
C SER A 255 16.23 -10.90 26.45
N PRO A 256 14.98 -10.41 26.51
CA PRO A 256 14.59 -9.15 25.87
C PRO A 256 15.49 -7.97 26.27
N ASP A 257 15.99 -7.94 27.48
CA ASP A 257 16.91 -6.91 27.96
C ASP A 257 18.26 -7.01 27.24
N SER A 258 18.81 -8.21 27.04
CA SER A 258 20.07 -8.39 26.31
C SER A 258 19.96 -8.07 24.82
N GLU A 259 18.78 -8.21 24.23
CA GLU A 259 18.52 -7.76 22.86
C GLU A 259 18.45 -6.24 22.75
N ALA A 260 17.86 -5.57 23.74
CA ALA A 260 17.83 -4.10 23.82
C ALA A 260 19.26 -3.53 23.95
N ASP A 261 20.06 -4.08 24.86
CA ASP A 261 21.46 -3.69 25.06
C ASP A 261 22.30 -3.93 23.79
N THR A 262 22.09 -5.05 23.11
CA THR A 262 22.78 -5.37 21.84
C THR A 262 22.42 -4.37 20.74
N ARG A 263 21.16 -3.99 20.63
CA ARG A 263 20.69 -2.98 19.65
C ARG A 263 21.30 -1.62 19.93
N GLU A 264 21.30 -1.18 21.20
CA GLU A 264 21.89 0.09 21.60
C GLU A 264 23.40 0.11 21.28
N PHE A 265 24.09 -0.99 21.55
CA PHE A 265 25.49 -1.17 21.21
C PHE A 265 25.77 -1.06 19.69
N ILE A 266 25.01 -1.78 18.87
CA ILE A 266 25.13 -1.73 17.41
C ILE A 266 24.83 -0.31 16.89
N ALA A 267 23.82 0.36 17.42
CA ALA A 267 23.49 1.73 17.07
C ALA A 267 24.64 2.71 17.39
N ALA A 268 25.31 2.53 18.52
CA ALA A 268 26.47 3.35 18.90
C ALA A 268 27.69 3.09 18.00
N LEU A 269 27.99 1.85 17.67
CA LEU A 269 29.03 1.48 16.70
C LEU A 269 28.76 2.11 15.33
N ASN A 270 27.53 2.02 14.88
CA ASN A 270 27.09 2.57 13.61
C ASN A 270 27.25 4.10 13.57
N ARG A 271 26.86 4.81 14.63
CA ARG A 271 27.08 6.27 14.74
C ARG A 271 28.58 6.64 14.67
N HIS A 272 29.41 5.94 15.41
CA HIS A 272 30.85 6.17 15.38
C HIS A 272 31.44 5.90 13.98
N HIS A 273 30.96 4.86 13.28
CA HIS A 273 31.35 4.58 11.91
C HIS A 273 30.92 5.69 10.95
N GLN A 274 29.69 6.21 11.12
CA GLN A 274 29.13 7.31 10.33
C GLN A 274 29.94 8.62 10.48
N GLU A 275 30.44 8.93 11.69
CA GLU A 275 31.30 10.10 11.93
C GLU A 275 32.59 10.03 11.10
N THR A 276 33.11 8.82 10.86
CA THR A 276 34.36 8.60 10.11
C THR A 276 34.13 8.38 8.62
N ARG A 277 32.92 7.93 8.21
CA ARG A 277 32.54 7.61 6.83
C ARG A 277 31.08 7.99 6.55
N PRO A 278 30.78 9.24 6.26
CA PRO A 278 29.42 9.73 6.05
C PRO A 278 28.90 9.35 4.63
N GLU A 279 28.85 8.05 4.32
CA GLU A 279 28.30 7.54 3.06
C GLU A 279 26.78 7.40 3.16
N SER A 280 26.03 8.00 2.23
CA SER A 280 24.55 8.00 2.20
C SER A 280 23.95 6.60 2.25
N ASP A 281 24.56 5.64 1.52
CA ASP A 281 24.09 4.26 1.44
C ASP A 281 24.28 3.50 2.74
N LEU A 282 25.34 3.79 3.49
CA LEU A 282 25.57 3.23 4.81
C LEU A 282 24.51 3.72 5.80
N ILE A 283 24.21 5.02 5.78
CA ILE A 283 23.18 5.64 6.62
C ILE A 283 21.80 5.01 6.31
N ALA A 284 21.46 4.87 5.04
CA ALA A 284 20.19 4.24 4.64
C ALA A 284 20.07 2.79 5.15
N ARG A 285 21.18 2.02 5.08
CA ARG A 285 21.20 0.64 5.59
C ARG A 285 21.04 0.58 7.11
N MET A 286 21.71 1.48 7.84
CA MET A 286 21.59 1.57 9.29
C MET A 286 20.16 1.88 9.72
N ASN A 287 19.54 2.90 9.12
CA ASN A 287 18.14 3.26 9.38
C ASN A 287 17.17 2.11 9.07
N SER A 288 17.46 1.32 8.03
CA SER A 288 16.65 0.12 7.70
C SER A 288 16.73 -0.96 8.78
N TYR A 289 17.91 -1.20 9.36
CA TYR A 289 18.07 -2.16 10.46
C TYR A 289 17.43 -1.67 11.76
N GLU A 290 17.54 -0.36 12.06
CA GLU A 290 16.88 0.24 13.21
C GLU A 290 15.35 0.13 13.11
N LEU A 291 14.79 0.47 11.95
CA LEU A 291 13.36 0.30 11.68
C LEU A 291 12.94 -1.17 11.79
N ALA A 292 13.69 -2.10 11.21
CA ALA A 292 13.40 -3.53 11.31
C ALA A 292 13.35 -4.01 12.77
N ALA A 293 14.27 -3.56 13.61
CA ALA A 293 14.28 -3.90 15.04
C ALA A 293 13.05 -3.33 15.79
N LYS A 294 12.64 -2.10 15.49
CA LYS A 294 11.43 -1.48 16.07
C LYS A 294 10.16 -2.20 15.58
N MET A 295 10.13 -2.60 14.31
CA MET A 295 9.03 -3.35 13.72
C MET A 295 8.79 -4.71 14.38
N GLN A 296 9.83 -5.38 14.88
CA GLN A 296 9.69 -6.64 15.62
C GLN A 296 8.77 -6.51 16.84
N LEU A 297 8.70 -5.33 17.46
CA LEU A 297 7.84 -5.06 18.61
C LEU A 297 6.47 -4.51 18.23
N SER A 298 6.39 -3.66 17.22
CA SER A 298 5.16 -2.92 16.86
C SER A 298 4.27 -3.70 15.87
N VAL A 299 4.88 -4.42 14.92
CA VAL A 299 4.11 -5.18 13.91
C VAL A 299 3.18 -6.23 14.51
N PRO A 300 3.60 -7.10 15.46
CA PRO A 300 2.69 -8.06 16.07
C PRO A 300 1.47 -7.40 16.73
N ARG A 301 1.68 -6.25 17.39
CA ARG A 301 0.60 -5.52 18.06
C ARG A 301 -0.40 -4.92 17.09
N VAL A 302 0.04 -4.37 15.97
CA VAL A 302 -0.86 -3.77 14.96
C VAL A 302 -1.59 -4.83 14.15
N THR A 303 -0.96 -5.98 13.91
CA THR A 303 -1.53 -7.08 13.12
C THR A 303 -2.43 -8.02 13.94
N ASP A 304 -2.38 -7.95 15.27
CA ASP A 304 -3.29 -8.70 16.14
C ASP A 304 -4.68 -8.08 16.11
N LEU A 305 -5.60 -8.70 15.39
CA LEU A 305 -6.99 -8.28 15.25
C LEU A 305 -7.92 -8.85 16.35
N THR A 306 -7.40 -9.61 17.30
CA THR A 306 -8.21 -10.24 18.36
C THR A 306 -8.82 -9.22 19.32
N GLY A 307 -8.21 -8.03 19.44
CA GLY A 307 -8.73 -6.91 20.21
C GLY A 307 -9.91 -6.16 19.58
N GLU A 308 -10.24 -6.43 18.30
CA GLU A 308 -11.39 -5.83 17.63
C GLU A 308 -12.71 -6.49 18.08
N THR A 309 -13.79 -5.71 18.22
CA THR A 309 -15.10 -6.24 18.62
C THR A 309 -15.65 -7.22 17.58
N ALA A 310 -16.49 -8.16 18.01
CA ALA A 310 -17.16 -9.08 17.08
C ALA A 310 -18.01 -8.33 16.04
N ALA A 311 -18.63 -7.20 16.43
CA ALA A 311 -19.37 -6.34 15.51
C ALA A 311 -18.46 -5.76 14.42
N THR A 312 -17.31 -5.18 14.81
CA THR A 312 -16.31 -4.67 13.85
C THR A 312 -15.83 -5.78 12.91
N GLN A 313 -15.51 -6.96 13.46
CA GLN A 313 -15.06 -8.08 12.64
C GLN A 313 -16.13 -8.53 11.64
N SER A 314 -17.40 -8.59 12.04
CA SER A 314 -18.52 -8.94 11.16
C SER A 314 -18.80 -7.86 10.11
N ASP A 315 -18.71 -6.57 10.47
CA ASP A 315 -18.87 -5.47 9.52
C ASP A 315 -17.85 -5.54 8.38
N TYR A 316 -16.59 -5.88 8.70
CA TYR A 316 -15.55 -6.12 7.70
C TYR A 316 -15.65 -7.49 7.02
N GLY A 317 -16.65 -8.31 7.36
CA GLY A 317 -16.90 -9.61 6.76
C GLY A 317 -15.87 -10.67 7.12
N LEU A 318 -15.26 -10.61 8.33
CA LEU A 318 -14.26 -11.59 8.77
C LEU A 318 -14.88 -12.95 9.12
N ASP A 319 -16.17 -13.01 9.30
CA ASP A 319 -16.99 -14.21 9.60
C ASP A 319 -17.42 -14.99 8.33
N ARG A 320 -17.13 -14.45 7.13
CA ARG A 320 -17.48 -15.05 5.83
C ARG A 320 -16.22 -15.40 5.06
N ALA A 321 -16.16 -16.60 4.52
CA ALA A 321 -14.97 -17.11 3.81
C ALA A 321 -14.55 -16.24 2.61
N GLU A 322 -15.52 -15.72 1.88
CA GLU A 322 -15.33 -14.94 0.66
C GLU A 322 -14.72 -13.56 0.94
N THR A 323 -15.13 -12.91 2.03
CA THR A 323 -14.74 -11.53 2.38
C THR A 323 -13.62 -11.47 3.40
N ALA A 324 -13.44 -12.50 4.23
CA ALA A 324 -12.58 -12.49 5.42
C ALA A 324 -11.13 -12.08 5.12
N GLU A 325 -10.61 -12.47 3.97
CA GLU A 325 -9.21 -12.20 3.62
C GLU A 325 -8.98 -10.72 3.30
N PHE A 326 -9.79 -10.17 2.40
CA PHE A 326 -9.71 -8.75 2.07
C PHE A 326 -10.23 -7.87 3.21
N GLY A 327 -11.19 -8.35 3.98
CA GLY A 327 -11.69 -7.71 5.20
C GLY A 327 -10.58 -7.51 6.25
N ARG A 328 -9.73 -8.54 6.46
CA ARG A 328 -8.54 -8.40 7.33
C ARG A 328 -7.58 -7.34 6.81
N SER A 329 -7.38 -7.28 5.48
CA SER A 329 -6.51 -6.26 4.87
C SER A 329 -7.08 -4.86 5.09
N CYS A 330 -8.38 -4.64 4.89
CA CYS A 330 -9.04 -3.35 5.13
C CYS A 330 -8.97 -2.95 6.62
N LEU A 331 -9.24 -3.88 7.52
CA LEU A 331 -9.17 -3.64 8.96
C LEU A 331 -7.74 -3.33 9.42
N LEU A 332 -6.76 -4.06 8.89
CA LEU A 332 -5.34 -3.80 9.16
C LEU A 332 -4.90 -2.43 8.61
N ALA A 333 -5.39 -2.03 7.44
CA ALA A 333 -5.10 -0.71 6.88
C ALA A 333 -5.56 0.41 7.81
N ARG A 334 -6.80 0.33 8.36
CA ARG A 334 -7.28 1.31 9.34
C ARG A 334 -6.37 1.34 10.58
N ARG A 335 -6.00 0.18 11.13
CA ARG A 335 -5.12 0.09 12.31
C ARG A 335 -3.72 0.66 12.05
N LEU A 336 -3.16 0.43 10.86
CA LEU A 336 -1.89 1.01 10.47
C LEU A 336 -1.94 2.54 10.44
N LEU A 337 -3.03 3.12 9.92
CA LEU A 337 -3.23 4.58 9.95
C LEU A 337 -3.34 5.10 11.39
N GLU A 338 -4.02 4.40 12.30
CA GLU A 338 -4.10 4.75 13.73
C GLU A 338 -2.72 4.78 14.40
N GLN A 339 -1.76 4.00 13.90
CA GLN A 339 -0.38 3.96 14.40
C GLN A 339 0.57 4.92 13.66
N GLY A 340 0.05 5.81 12.81
CA GLY A 340 0.84 6.85 12.14
C GLY A 340 1.47 6.44 10.81
N VAL A 341 1.11 5.30 10.23
CA VAL A 341 1.46 4.97 8.85
C VAL A 341 0.73 5.93 7.91
N ARG A 342 1.45 6.55 6.97
CA ARG A 342 0.85 7.57 6.09
C ARG A 342 0.22 7.02 4.83
N PHE A 343 0.76 5.94 4.29
CA PHE A 343 0.28 5.35 3.04
C PHE A 343 0.13 3.84 3.18
N VAL A 344 -1.09 3.34 2.98
CA VAL A 344 -1.37 1.91 2.97
C VAL A 344 -1.99 1.54 1.63
N GLN A 345 -1.35 0.65 0.87
CA GLN A 345 -1.84 0.19 -0.43
C GLN A 345 -2.31 -1.26 -0.36
N LEU A 346 -3.54 -1.51 -0.80
CA LEU A 346 -4.13 -2.83 -0.88
C LEU A 346 -4.31 -3.20 -2.36
N PHE A 347 -3.86 -4.39 -2.73
CA PHE A 347 -4.14 -4.94 -4.05
C PHE A 347 -5.26 -5.98 -3.95
N ALA A 348 -6.28 -5.84 -4.81
CA ALA A 348 -7.40 -6.77 -4.94
C ALA A 348 -7.40 -7.38 -6.34
N GLY A 349 -7.05 -8.65 -6.43
CA GLY A 349 -6.84 -9.40 -7.66
C GLY A 349 -5.49 -10.08 -7.64
N GLY A 350 -5.50 -11.39 -7.92
CA GLY A 350 -4.30 -12.22 -7.92
C GLY A 350 -3.53 -12.18 -9.23
N SER A 351 -2.65 -13.15 -9.41
CA SER A 351 -1.81 -13.28 -10.60
C SER A 351 -2.63 -13.42 -11.89
N PHE A 352 -2.10 -12.85 -12.96
CA PHE A 352 -2.68 -13.00 -14.30
C PHE A 352 -2.46 -14.41 -14.84
N GLY A 353 -3.45 -14.91 -15.57
CA GLY A 353 -3.41 -16.27 -16.15
C GLY A 353 -4.74 -17.01 -15.98
N SER A 354 -4.70 -18.33 -16.05
CA SER A 354 -5.88 -19.19 -15.85
C SER A 354 -5.66 -20.08 -14.60
N PRO A 355 -6.61 -20.14 -13.65
CA PRO A 355 -7.88 -19.40 -13.65
C PRO A 355 -7.68 -17.90 -13.41
N ARG A 356 -8.59 -17.06 -13.94
CA ARG A 356 -8.56 -15.62 -13.71
C ARG A 356 -9.09 -15.31 -12.31
N ILE A 357 -8.21 -14.87 -11.45
CA ILE A 357 -8.47 -14.51 -10.04
C ILE A 357 -8.24 -13.02 -9.79
N ASN A 358 -8.62 -12.21 -10.77
CA ASN A 358 -8.53 -10.75 -10.80
C ASN A 358 -9.64 -10.19 -11.68
N TRP A 359 -9.69 -8.88 -11.91
CA TRP A 359 -10.74 -8.19 -12.69
C TRP A 359 -10.59 -8.32 -14.22
N ASP A 360 -9.72 -9.19 -14.72
CA ASP A 360 -9.46 -9.37 -16.15
C ASP A 360 -10.50 -10.25 -16.85
N GLY A 361 -11.72 -9.71 -17.06
CA GLY A 361 -12.91 -10.43 -17.53
C GLY A 361 -13.05 -10.53 -19.05
N HIS A 362 -12.22 -11.32 -19.73
CA HIS A 362 -12.24 -11.47 -21.19
C HIS A 362 -13.30 -12.42 -21.73
N GLU A 363 -13.68 -13.46 -20.99
CA GLU A 363 -14.61 -14.49 -21.45
C GLU A 363 -15.88 -14.54 -20.59
N ASN A 364 -15.75 -14.74 -19.29
CA ASN A 364 -16.84 -14.90 -18.33
C ASN A 364 -16.86 -13.71 -17.36
N MET A 365 -17.05 -12.49 -17.89
CA MET A 365 -16.92 -11.29 -17.10
C MET A 365 -17.93 -11.23 -15.94
N LYS A 366 -19.16 -11.68 -16.16
CA LYS A 366 -20.20 -11.69 -15.11
C LYS A 366 -19.78 -12.52 -13.90
N GLU A 367 -19.32 -13.74 -14.09
CA GLU A 367 -18.86 -14.61 -13.02
C GLU A 367 -17.57 -14.07 -12.38
N ASN A 368 -16.63 -13.63 -13.20
CA ASN A 368 -15.36 -13.06 -12.76
C ASN A 368 -15.58 -11.82 -11.88
N HIS A 369 -16.31 -10.83 -12.35
CA HIS A 369 -16.57 -9.60 -11.61
C HIS A 369 -17.44 -9.84 -10.38
N ALA A 370 -18.42 -10.76 -10.42
CA ALA A 370 -19.22 -11.13 -9.25
C ALA A 370 -18.37 -11.70 -8.12
N GLN A 371 -17.42 -12.58 -8.44
CA GLN A 371 -16.52 -13.19 -7.45
C GLN A 371 -15.58 -12.15 -6.83
N GLU A 372 -14.98 -11.29 -7.66
CA GLU A 372 -14.06 -10.26 -7.14
C GLU A 372 -14.81 -9.17 -6.34
N ALA A 373 -16.01 -8.74 -6.81
CA ALA A 373 -16.83 -7.77 -6.08
C ALA A 373 -17.31 -8.32 -4.73
N LEU A 374 -17.75 -9.59 -4.68
CA LEU A 374 -18.14 -10.24 -3.43
C LEU A 374 -17.05 -10.16 -2.37
N ARG A 375 -15.78 -10.21 -2.77
CA ARG A 375 -14.62 -10.15 -1.85
C ARG A 375 -14.39 -8.74 -1.29
N VAL A 376 -14.62 -7.69 -2.09
CA VAL A 376 -14.17 -6.33 -1.77
C VAL A 376 -15.30 -5.40 -1.32
N ASP A 377 -16.53 -5.58 -1.78
CA ASP A 377 -17.62 -4.63 -1.61
C ASP A 377 -17.94 -4.37 -0.12
N GLN A 378 -18.27 -5.41 0.64
CA GLN A 378 -18.58 -5.29 2.08
C GLN A 378 -17.38 -4.73 2.87
N PRO A 379 -16.14 -5.27 2.74
CA PRO A 379 -14.97 -4.75 3.46
C PRO A 379 -14.65 -3.29 3.16
N VAL A 380 -14.78 -2.85 1.92
CA VAL A 380 -14.51 -1.46 1.55
C VAL A 380 -15.57 -0.51 2.10
N ALA A 381 -16.84 -0.89 2.02
CA ALA A 381 -17.92 -0.09 2.62
C ALA A 381 -17.79 -0.02 4.15
N ALA A 382 -17.40 -1.13 4.80
CA ALA A 382 -17.12 -1.15 6.24
C ALA A 382 -15.94 -0.24 6.60
N LEU A 383 -14.87 -0.24 5.80
CA LEU A 383 -13.73 0.65 6.01
C LEU A 383 -14.14 2.12 5.98
N LEU A 384 -14.95 2.54 4.99
CA LEU A 384 -15.43 3.92 4.90
C LEU A 384 -16.30 4.30 6.11
N ARG A 385 -17.23 3.43 6.52
CA ARG A 385 -18.06 3.65 7.72
C ARG A 385 -17.24 3.72 9.00
N ASP A 386 -16.28 2.82 9.19
CA ASP A 386 -15.42 2.79 10.38
C ASP A 386 -14.52 4.03 10.47
N LEU A 387 -13.92 4.45 9.35
CA LEU A 387 -13.17 5.71 9.27
C LEU A 387 -14.05 6.93 9.58
N ARG A 388 -15.29 6.97 9.07
CA ARG A 388 -16.24 8.06 9.36
C ARG A 388 -16.62 8.07 10.85
N GLN A 389 -16.97 6.92 11.42
CA GLN A 389 -17.38 6.81 12.82
C GLN A 389 -16.25 7.20 13.78
N ARG A 390 -15.01 6.97 13.41
CA ARG A 390 -13.81 7.34 14.19
C ARG A 390 -13.36 8.79 13.97
N GLY A 391 -14.01 9.54 13.08
CA GLY A 391 -13.57 10.88 12.69
C GLY A 391 -12.26 10.91 11.93
N MET A 392 -11.84 9.77 11.37
CA MET A 392 -10.60 9.63 10.61
C MET A 392 -10.79 9.92 9.11
N LEU A 393 -12.00 9.81 8.58
CA LEU A 393 -12.25 10.00 7.15
C LEU A 393 -11.98 11.43 6.70
N ASP A 394 -12.13 12.40 7.59
CA ASP A 394 -11.92 13.83 7.28
C ASP A 394 -10.44 14.18 7.03
N ASP A 395 -9.50 13.39 7.56
CA ASP A 395 -8.05 13.56 7.34
C ASP A 395 -7.38 12.37 6.62
N THR A 396 -8.19 11.43 6.13
CA THR A 396 -7.74 10.26 5.37
C THR A 396 -8.36 10.28 3.97
N LEU A 397 -7.53 10.13 2.95
CA LEU A 397 -7.96 9.97 1.57
C LEU A 397 -8.02 8.49 1.22
N VAL A 398 -9.18 7.99 0.82
CA VAL A 398 -9.36 6.63 0.32
C VAL A 398 -9.48 6.68 -1.20
N LEU A 399 -8.59 5.96 -1.89
CA LEU A 399 -8.54 5.85 -3.35
C LEU A 399 -8.98 4.46 -3.77
N PHE A 400 -9.85 4.36 -4.76
CA PHE A 400 -10.25 3.10 -5.38
C PHE A 400 -9.99 3.20 -6.88
N THR A 401 -9.03 2.44 -7.37
CA THR A 401 -8.51 2.58 -8.73
C THR A 401 -8.33 1.24 -9.43
N THR A 402 -8.18 1.29 -10.73
CA THR A 402 -7.81 0.19 -11.61
C THR A 402 -6.96 0.76 -12.74
N GLU A 403 -6.22 -0.06 -13.48
CA GLU A 403 -5.29 0.42 -14.52
C GLU A 403 -5.96 0.98 -15.77
N PHE A 404 -7.15 0.44 -16.14
CA PHE A 404 -8.01 0.88 -17.23
C PHE A 404 -9.42 0.25 -17.08
N GLY A 405 -10.34 0.56 -17.99
CA GLY A 405 -11.70 0.04 -18.01
C GLY A 405 -11.89 -1.10 -19.02
N ARG A 406 -13.16 -1.30 -19.42
CA ARG A 406 -13.57 -2.33 -20.37
C ARG A 406 -14.37 -1.76 -21.53
N THR A 407 -14.28 -2.40 -22.71
CA THR A 407 -14.97 -1.96 -23.92
C THR A 407 -16.49 -2.07 -23.80
N PRO A 408 -17.28 -1.20 -24.48
CA PRO A 408 -18.74 -1.31 -24.50
C PRO A 408 -19.24 -2.47 -25.39
N PHE A 409 -18.38 -3.09 -26.14
CA PHE A 409 -18.69 -4.24 -26.99
C PHE A 409 -18.01 -5.51 -26.50
N ALA A 410 -18.57 -6.66 -26.87
CA ALA A 410 -18.00 -7.94 -26.50
C ALA A 410 -16.66 -8.19 -27.20
N GLN A 411 -15.74 -8.85 -26.49
CA GLN A 411 -14.50 -9.36 -27.07
C GLN A 411 -14.77 -10.67 -27.80
N SER A 412 -15.29 -10.58 -29.01
CA SER A 412 -15.67 -11.72 -29.85
C SER A 412 -15.50 -11.38 -31.31
N GLU A 413 -15.70 -12.37 -32.17
CA GLU A 413 -15.74 -12.14 -33.62
C GLU A 413 -16.88 -11.18 -34.01
N ALA A 414 -16.74 -10.53 -35.13
CA ALA A 414 -17.75 -9.60 -35.64
C ALA A 414 -19.13 -10.25 -35.67
N ASN A 415 -20.17 -9.52 -35.27
CA ASN A 415 -21.56 -9.98 -35.17
C ASN A 415 -21.81 -11.11 -34.15
N VAL A 416 -20.89 -11.33 -33.22
CA VAL A 416 -21.03 -12.29 -32.11
C VAL A 416 -21.16 -11.56 -30.79
N LEU A 417 -22.08 -11.97 -29.93
CA LEU A 417 -22.23 -11.49 -28.56
C LEU A 417 -21.45 -12.42 -27.62
N GLY A 418 -20.23 -12.04 -27.27
CA GLY A 418 -19.37 -12.77 -26.32
C GLY A 418 -19.68 -12.46 -24.86
N GLY A 419 -19.14 -13.30 -23.95
CA GLY A 419 -19.35 -13.20 -22.50
C GLY A 419 -18.43 -12.22 -21.77
N GLY A 420 -17.44 -11.65 -22.44
CA GLY A 420 -16.46 -10.73 -21.86
C GLY A 420 -16.25 -9.48 -22.68
N ARG A 421 -15.38 -8.59 -22.16
CA ARG A 421 -15.02 -7.31 -22.76
C ARG A 421 -13.51 -7.17 -22.88
N ASP A 422 -13.03 -6.51 -23.92
CA ASP A 422 -11.62 -6.16 -24.09
C ASP A 422 -11.23 -4.97 -23.21
N HIS A 423 -9.95 -4.66 -23.15
CA HIS A 423 -9.40 -3.52 -22.42
C HIS A 423 -9.84 -2.19 -23.05
N ASN A 424 -10.13 -1.20 -22.20
CA ASN A 424 -10.45 0.16 -22.60
C ASN A 424 -9.60 1.18 -21.85
N MET A 425 -8.62 1.76 -22.52
CA MET A 425 -7.77 2.82 -21.96
C MET A 425 -8.33 4.24 -22.21
N TYR A 426 -9.36 4.38 -23.04
CA TYR A 426 -9.88 5.67 -23.51
C TYR A 426 -10.97 6.26 -22.61
N GLY A 427 -11.51 5.48 -21.70
CA GLY A 427 -12.53 5.91 -20.75
C GLY A 427 -12.76 4.87 -19.66
N PHE A 428 -12.62 5.26 -18.38
CA PHE A 428 -12.91 4.39 -17.25
C PHE A 428 -13.18 5.19 -15.98
N SER A 429 -13.65 4.52 -14.93
CA SER A 429 -14.00 5.14 -13.66
C SER A 429 -13.09 4.70 -12.54
N VAL A 430 -12.75 5.66 -11.68
CA VAL A 430 -12.17 5.47 -10.36
C VAL A 430 -13.00 6.29 -9.36
N TRP A 431 -12.81 6.07 -8.07
CA TRP A 431 -13.40 6.97 -7.08
C TRP A 431 -12.43 7.28 -5.94
N MET A 432 -12.71 8.37 -5.26
CA MET A 432 -12.05 8.84 -4.07
C MET A 432 -13.08 9.09 -2.97
N ALA A 433 -12.64 9.03 -1.69
CA ALA A 433 -13.48 9.41 -0.55
C ALA A 433 -12.64 10.07 0.55
N GLY A 434 -13.25 10.93 1.35
CA GLY A 434 -12.62 11.57 2.50
C GLY A 434 -11.81 12.82 2.18
N GLY A 435 -10.91 13.15 3.05
CA GLY A 435 -9.83 14.14 3.00
C GLY A 435 -9.95 15.37 2.11
N GLY A 436 -10.93 16.28 2.35
CA GLY A 436 -11.02 17.56 1.63
C GLY A 436 -11.65 17.48 0.24
N LEU A 437 -12.34 16.38 -0.06
CA LEU A 437 -13.14 16.20 -1.27
C LEU A 437 -14.59 16.68 -1.07
N LYS A 438 -15.25 17.06 -2.14
CA LYS A 438 -16.71 17.12 -2.19
C LYS A 438 -17.25 15.70 -2.22
N HIS A 439 -18.28 15.43 -1.47
CA HIS A 439 -18.86 14.10 -1.33
C HIS A 439 -20.11 13.92 -2.17
N GLY A 440 -20.47 12.66 -2.49
CA GLY A 440 -21.69 12.31 -3.19
C GLY A 440 -21.77 12.90 -4.60
N MET A 441 -20.71 12.92 -5.36
CA MET A 441 -20.70 13.51 -6.69
C MET A 441 -20.00 12.66 -7.74
N SER A 442 -20.34 12.92 -9.00
CA SER A 442 -19.57 12.40 -10.14
C SER A 442 -18.88 13.54 -10.91
N TYR A 443 -17.67 13.27 -11.40
CA TYR A 443 -16.83 14.20 -12.15
C TYR A 443 -16.52 13.65 -13.53
N GLY A 444 -16.70 14.47 -14.56
CA GLY A 444 -16.47 14.12 -15.95
C GLY A 444 -17.44 13.06 -16.48
N ALA A 445 -17.31 12.72 -17.74
CA ALA A 445 -18.15 11.72 -18.40
C ALA A 445 -17.42 11.01 -19.53
N THR A 446 -17.78 9.76 -19.78
CA THR A 446 -17.55 9.07 -21.03
C THR A 446 -18.71 9.31 -22.01
N ASP A 447 -18.52 8.96 -23.28
CA ASP A 447 -19.56 9.04 -24.30
C ASP A 447 -20.78 8.17 -23.97
N ASP A 448 -21.79 8.24 -24.82
CA ASP A 448 -23.10 7.61 -24.63
C ASP A 448 -23.06 6.07 -24.47
N ILE A 449 -21.99 5.44 -24.93
CA ILE A 449 -21.77 3.99 -24.78
C ILE A 449 -20.61 3.66 -23.82
N GLY A 450 -19.92 4.68 -23.28
CA GLY A 450 -18.81 4.50 -22.34
C GLY A 450 -17.50 4.06 -22.98
N TRP A 451 -17.27 4.42 -24.24
CA TRP A 451 -16.05 4.09 -24.95
C TRP A 451 -14.92 5.09 -24.66
N LYS A 452 -15.20 6.39 -24.80
CA LYS A 452 -14.20 7.45 -24.67
C LYS A 452 -14.61 8.48 -23.64
N SER A 453 -13.63 9.00 -22.91
CA SER A 453 -13.82 10.22 -22.12
C SER A 453 -14.13 11.40 -23.05
N VAL A 454 -15.22 12.14 -22.78
CA VAL A 454 -15.70 13.26 -23.60
C VAL A 454 -15.92 14.55 -22.82
N ASP A 455 -15.96 14.48 -21.49
CA ASP A 455 -16.09 15.65 -20.60
C ASP A 455 -15.05 15.59 -19.48
N ARG A 456 -14.31 16.68 -19.29
CA ARG A 456 -13.32 16.84 -18.21
C ARG A 456 -12.43 15.59 -18.06
N GLN A 457 -11.74 15.26 -19.13
CA GLN A 457 -10.81 14.12 -19.17
C GLN A 457 -9.75 14.23 -18.07
N VAL A 458 -9.49 13.11 -17.37
CA VAL A 458 -8.51 13.02 -16.29
C VAL A 458 -7.44 12.00 -16.64
N THR A 459 -6.18 12.45 -16.62
CA THR A 459 -5.01 11.59 -16.80
C THR A 459 -4.46 11.13 -15.45
N TRP A 460 -3.60 10.11 -15.45
CA TRP A 460 -2.90 9.71 -14.23
C TRP A 460 -2.05 10.82 -13.59
N PRO A 461 -1.33 11.66 -14.36
CA PRO A 461 -0.68 12.85 -13.78
C PRO A 461 -1.63 13.80 -13.07
N ASP A 462 -2.86 14.05 -13.58
CA ASP A 462 -3.84 14.92 -12.94
C ASP A 462 -4.39 14.30 -11.66
N PHE A 463 -4.66 12.99 -11.68
CA PHE A 463 -5.03 12.23 -10.51
C PHE A 463 -3.95 12.33 -9.42
N HIS A 464 -2.69 12.07 -9.76
CA HIS A 464 -1.57 12.17 -8.81
C HIS A 464 -1.34 13.60 -8.31
N ALA A 465 -1.45 14.61 -9.16
CA ALA A 465 -1.35 16.02 -8.76
C ALA A 465 -2.43 16.37 -7.74
N THR A 466 -3.66 15.87 -7.96
CA THR A 466 -4.80 16.08 -7.05
C THR A 466 -4.56 15.40 -5.69
N VAL A 467 -4.11 14.15 -5.68
CA VAL A 467 -3.76 13.43 -4.44
C VAL A 467 -2.67 14.17 -3.66
N LEU A 468 -1.59 14.56 -4.33
CA LEU A 468 -0.52 15.33 -3.70
C LEU A 468 -1.00 16.69 -3.18
N GLY A 469 -1.85 17.39 -3.95
CA GLY A 469 -2.43 18.67 -3.55
C GLY A 469 -3.27 18.57 -2.27
N LEU A 470 -4.08 17.52 -2.14
CA LEU A 470 -4.86 17.24 -0.92
C LEU A 470 -3.96 17.00 0.31
N LEU A 471 -2.78 16.41 0.10
CA LEU A 471 -1.76 16.21 1.12
C LEU A 471 -0.93 17.48 1.44
N GLY A 472 -1.26 18.61 0.83
CA GLY A 472 -0.50 19.86 1.00
C GLY A 472 0.80 19.91 0.18
N ILE A 473 0.97 19.04 -0.81
CA ILE A 473 2.17 18.96 -1.65
C ILE A 473 1.86 19.60 -3.01
N ASP A 474 2.59 20.65 -3.36
CA ASP A 474 2.68 21.08 -4.76
C ASP A 474 3.54 20.09 -5.53
N HIS A 475 2.91 19.33 -6.43
CA HIS A 475 3.56 18.28 -7.21
C HIS A 475 4.68 18.80 -8.12
N THR A 476 4.73 20.11 -8.40
CA THR A 476 5.79 20.75 -9.21
C THR A 476 7.01 21.10 -8.37
N ARG A 477 6.85 21.22 -7.05
CA ARG A 477 7.92 21.55 -6.10
C ARG A 477 8.54 20.30 -5.46
N LEU A 478 7.80 19.19 -5.32
CA LEU A 478 8.34 17.94 -4.81
C LEU A 478 9.19 17.26 -5.89
N LYS A 479 10.49 17.43 -5.80
CA LYS A 479 11.47 16.99 -6.79
C LYS A 479 12.58 16.15 -6.17
N TYR A 480 13.17 15.28 -6.99
CA TYR A 480 14.37 14.52 -6.67
C TYR A 480 15.35 14.58 -7.83
N TYR A 481 16.60 14.99 -7.55
CA TYR A 481 17.64 15.03 -8.57
C TYR A 481 18.17 13.62 -8.86
N HIS A 482 18.02 13.16 -10.09
CA HIS A 482 18.47 11.85 -10.52
C HIS A 482 18.97 11.89 -11.97
N ASN A 483 20.19 11.40 -12.18
CA ASN A 483 20.83 11.30 -13.50
C ASN A 483 20.77 12.62 -14.31
N GLY A 484 21.17 13.73 -13.69
CA GLY A 484 21.27 15.04 -14.35
C GLY A 484 19.97 15.81 -14.48
N ILE A 485 18.84 15.28 -13.99
CA ILE A 485 17.50 15.87 -14.14
C ILE A 485 16.77 15.89 -12.80
N GLU A 486 16.05 16.98 -12.53
CA GLU A 486 15.06 17.01 -11.46
C GLU A 486 13.81 16.23 -11.87
N ARG A 487 13.56 15.11 -11.18
CA ARG A 487 12.42 14.22 -11.40
C ARG A 487 11.28 14.55 -10.46
N ARG A 488 10.05 14.31 -10.90
CA ARG A 488 8.83 14.40 -10.12
C ARG A 488 7.80 13.36 -10.56
N LEU A 489 6.84 13.01 -9.70
CA LEU A 489 5.83 11.99 -9.97
C LEU A 489 5.02 12.28 -11.24
N THR A 490 4.64 13.52 -11.44
CA THR A 490 3.78 13.95 -12.55
C THR A 490 4.55 14.31 -13.84
N ASN A 491 5.85 14.13 -13.86
CA ASN A 491 6.71 14.55 -14.97
C ASN A 491 6.51 16.05 -15.29
N VAL A 492 6.13 16.38 -16.53
CA VAL A 492 5.83 17.76 -16.97
C VAL A 492 4.32 18.06 -17.02
N HIS A 493 3.50 17.14 -16.56
CA HIS A 493 2.05 17.17 -16.61
C HIS A 493 1.44 17.31 -15.22
N GLY A 494 0.12 17.23 -15.14
CA GLY A 494 -0.67 17.17 -13.93
C GLY A 494 -1.32 18.49 -13.59
N GLU A 495 -2.65 18.47 -13.55
CA GLU A 495 -3.50 19.57 -13.08
C GLU A 495 -4.32 19.08 -11.88
N ILE A 496 -4.41 19.90 -10.84
CA ILE A 496 -5.25 19.59 -9.68
C ILE A 496 -6.72 19.78 -10.07
N LEU A 497 -7.55 18.78 -9.84
CA LEU A 497 -8.98 18.80 -10.12
C LEU A 497 -9.72 19.65 -9.10
N GLN A 498 -9.70 20.98 -9.30
CA GLN A 498 -10.26 21.95 -8.36
C GLN A 498 -11.76 21.74 -8.10
N ASP A 499 -12.52 21.29 -9.09
CA ASP A 499 -13.96 21.13 -9.01
C ASP A 499 -14.41 20.05 -8.02
N ILE A 500 -13.55 19.08 -7.70
CA ILE A 500 -13.84 18.02 -6.73
C ILE A 500 -13.36 18.34 -5.31
N LEU A 501 -12.67 19.46 -5.11
CA LEU A 501 -12.19 19.90 -3.79
C LEU A 501 -13.28 20.66 -3.03
N SER A 502 -13.37 20.41 -1.70
CA SER A 502 -14.29 21.08 -0.78
C SER A 502 -13.80 22.46 -0.34
#